data_4ee5d2f81b14ea97733e57d2becac430
#
_entry.id   4ee5d2f81b14ea97733e57d2becac430
#
_cell.length_a   1.000
_cell.length_b   1.000
_cell.length_c   1.000
_cell.angle_alpha   90.00
_cell.angle_beta   90.00
_cell.angle_gamma   90.00
#
_symmetry.space_group_name_H-M   'P 1'
#
loop_
_entity.id
_entity.type
_entity.pdbx_description
1 polymer ?
#
loop_
_entity_poly.entity_id
_entity_poly.type
_entity_poly.pdbx_seq_one_letter_code
_entity_poly.pdbx_strand_id
1 'polypeptide(L)'
;MAKFRKFIVTILILFVVAGVCGFAGYFIYTNYYGNNTPVIGGEPHDQTLYKINYKNGFNTLPTKGDVKILVIPVSFTDYKVYSTEANRKKIERTFFVEDENNEESYKTSNTSWYSVAQYYYLSSGGNVKIKGKVADWYDTGITTKQLLAHRTTNPEYRNSGEDGTWWLLNQAVNWYKSSNNDLDSYDTDNDNFYDLIWMVYNAPSYDNDNSLPSVFWAFNYLNLDNYSLATPQNKLAYNYCFASFHFIFEGYGDFGYDAHTFVHETGHAFGLVDYYSTTVASNGKPDCFPFGGVDMMDFNIGDHCSYSKYLLGWTSPKQVISTAGEYKLKSTSDTGEFFIVSSSFAGHPFDEYFIVEYITPTGLNYQDYTAPYKGNNLQGYSKPGIRISHIDSRGVRLISTSTGYTYTHETNYSFINGLIIHNSTTDPIYRLGNGTYCKQNTIMQKDFTTFNTSVLSENYPIGNSVNDLLFYENESFSLLGNSKYRQLMPTKTNLMNKGVEFNFTIDVVSLGEEAIISVH
;
A
#
# COMPACT_ATOMS: atom_id res chain seq x y z
N MET A 1 -13.06 -33.36 -5.53
CA MET A 1 -11.60 -33.56 -5.51
C MET A 1 -10.87 -32.96 -6.71
N ALA A 2 -11.31 -33.15 -7.95
CA ALA A 2 -10.60 -32.56 -9.12
C ALA A 2 -10.73 -31.01 -9.21
N LYS A 3 -11.88 -30.43 -8.88
CA LYS A 3 -12.08 -28.96 -8.82
C LYS A 3 -11.27 -28.29 -7.70
N PHE A 4 -11.12 -28.96 -6.58
CA PHE A 4 -10.35 -28.50 -5.43
C PHE A 4 -8.83 -28.55 -5.70
N ARG A 5 -8.35 -29.57 -6.42
CA ARG A 5 -6.93 -29.62 -6.86
C ARG A 5 -6.59 -28.54 -7.90
N LYS A 6 -7.51 -28.22 -8.83
CA LYS A 6 -7.30 -27.11 -9.79
C LYS A 6 -7.25 -25.76 -9.07
N PHE A 7 -8.12 -25.53 -8.10
CA PHE A 7 -8.14 -24.31 -7.28
C PHE A 7 -6.82 -24.13 -6.51
N ILE A 8 -6.31 -25.16 -5.85
CA ILE A 8 -5.02 -25.12 -5.14
C ILE A 8 -3.84 -24.88 -6.09
N VAL A 9 -3.84 -25.52 -7.26
CA VAL A 9 -2.77 -25.33 -8.26
C VAL A 9 -2.80 -23.90 -8.83
N THR A 10 -3.96 -23.32 -9.03
CA THR A 10 -4.10 -21.96 -9.58
C THR A 10 -3.69 -20.90 -8.56
N ILE A 11 -4.03 -21.09 -7.29
CA ILE A 11 -3.57 -20.21 -6.21
C ILE A 11 -2.05 -20.35 -6.00
N LEU A 12 -1.50 -21.54 -6.05
CA LEU A 12 -0.04 -21.77 -6.03
C LEU A 12 0.65 -21.05 -7.21
N ILE A 13 0.02 -20.97 -8.37
CA ILE A 13 0.55 -20.22 -9.51
C ILE A 13 0.50 -18.72 -9.26
N LEU A 14 -0.57 -18.18 -8.68
CA LEU A 14 -0.68 -16.74 -8.33
C LEU A 14 0.37 -16.30 -7.32
N PHE A 15 0.70 -17.14 -6.34
CA PHE A 15 1.72 -16.83 -5.34
C PHE A 15 3.15 -17.15 -5.77
N VAL A 16 3.34 -18.10 -6.66
CA VAL A 16 4.60 -18.24 -7.40
C VAL A 16 4.84 -17.00 -8.25
N VAL A 17 3.80 -16.39 -8.81
CA VAL A 17 3.89 -15.13 -9.56
C VAL A 17 4.30 -13.97 -8.65
N ALA A 18 3.65 -13.75 -7.50
CA ALA A 18 4.06 -12.72 -6.55
C ALA A 18 5.48 -12.98 -5.96
N GLY A 19 5.80 -14.23 -5.63
CA GLY A 19 7.13 -14.63 -5.16
C GLY A 19 8.20 -14.56 -6.27
N VAL A 20 7.84 -14.85 -7.51
CA VAL A 20 8.76 -14.78 -8.67
C VAL A 20 8.97 -13.33 -9.12
N CYS A 21 7.95 -12.47 -9.05
CA CYS A 21 8.10 -11.03 -9.25
C CYS A 21 9.05 -10.44 -8.22
N GLY A 22 8.92 -10.85 -6.95
CA GLY A 22 9.88 -10.51 -5.91
C GLY A 22 11.30 -10.97 -6.21
N PHE A 23 11.45 -12.18 -6.71
CA PHE A 23 12.76 -12.76 -7.03
C PHE A 23 13.38 -12.15 -8.30
N ALA A 24 12.58 -11.83 -9.33
CA ALA A 24 13.05 -11.18 -10.54
C ALA A 24 13.48 -9.73 -10.26
N GLY A 25 12.71 -8.96 -9.49
CA GLY A 25 13.10 -7.63 -9.04
C GLY A 25 14.40 -7.64 -8.22
N TYR A 26 14.54 -8.61 -7.31
CA TYR A 26 15.77 -8.82 -6.53
C TYR A 26 16.97 -9.19 -7.42
N PHE A 27 16.77 -10.09 -8.39
CA PHE A 27 17.84 -10.53 -9.30
C PHE A 27 18.29 -9.38 -10.23
N ILE A 28 17.37 -8.58 -10.73
CA ILE A 28 17.65 -7.38 -11.54
C ILE A 28 18.38 -6.36 -10.68
N TYR A 29 17.90 -6.10 -9.48
CA TYR A 29 18.56 -5.18 -8.55
C TYR A 29 19.99 -5.62 -8.24
N THR A 30 20.22 -6.88 -7.87
CA THR A 30 21.57 -7.36 -7.52
C THR A 30 22.53 -7.42 -8.69
N ASN A 31 22.05 -7.70 -9.90
CA ASN A 31 22.93 -7.80 -11.08
C ASN A 31 23.12 -6.48 -11.83
N TYR A 32 22.10 -5.59 -11.85
CA TYR A 32 22.18 -4.31 -12.55
C TYR A 32 22.55 -3.14 -11.64
N TYR A 33 22.07 -3.11 -10.42
CA TYR A 33 22.23 -1.97 -9.49
C TYR A 33 23.22 -2.24 -8.36
N GLY A 34 23.53 -3.48 -8.03
CA GLY A 34 24.43 -3.84 -6.93
C GLY A 34 25.86 -3.33 -7.08
N ASN A 35 26.25 -2.92 -8.30
CA ASN A 35 27.59 -2.42 -8.59
C ASN A 35 27.67 -0.91 -8.90
N ASN A 36 26.53 -0.21 -8.99
CA ASN A 36 26.48 1.21 -9.36
C ASN A 36 25.51 1.98 -8.43
N THR A 37 25.73 1.93 -7.12
CA THR A 37 24.94 2.76 -6.19
C THR A 37 25.29 4.23 -6.41
N PRO A 38 24.32 5.08 -6.76
CA PRO A 38 24.55 6.52 -6.87
C PRO A 38 24.92 7.09 -5.51
N VAL A 39 25.94 7.91 -5.47
CA VAL A 39 26.31 8.67 -4.27
C VAL A 39 25.32 9.83 -4.12
N ILE A 40 24.72 9.92 -2.96
CA ILE A 40 23.70 10.90 -2.64
C ILE A 40 24.32 12.04 -1.85
N GLY A 41 24.33 13.22 -2.44
CA GLY A 41 24.53 14.48 -1.70
C GLY A 41 23.17 15.07 -1.32
N GLY A 42 22.84 15.16 -0.03
CA GLY A 42 21.62 15.78 0.48
C GLY A 42 21.55 15.69 2.01
N GLU A 43 20.84 16.64 2.61
CA GLU A 43 20.70 16.73 4.06
C GLU A 43 20.03 15.48 4.66
N PRO A 44 20.49 15.01 5.84
CA PRO A 44 19.99 13.77 6.47
C PRO A 44 18.49 13.75 6.80
N HIS A 45 17.86 14.92 6.86
CA HIS A 45 16.47 15.07 7.30
C HIS A 45 15.41 14.80 6.22
N ASP A 46 15.83 14.47 5.01
CA ASP A 46 14.91 14.32 3.88
C ASP A 46 14.79 12.85 3.43
N GLN A 47 14.53 11.96 4.38
CA GLN A 47 14.47 10.53 4.20
C GLN A 47 13.03 10.05 4.04
N THR A 48 12.31 10.56 3.06
CA THR A 48 11.02 10.01 2.66
C THR A 48 11.22 8.84 1.70
N LEU A 49 10.26 7.93 1.68
CA LEU A 49 10.28 6.76 0.79
C LEU A 49 10.46 7.16 -0.68
N TYR A 50 9.78 8.22 -1.15
CA TYR A 50 9.93 8.75 -2.50
C TYR A 50 11.39 9.08 -2.84
N LYS A 51 12.07 9.84 -2.00
CA LYS A 51 13.47 10.22 -2.27
C LYS A 51 14.42 9.04 -2.26
N ILE A 52 14.18 8.08 -1.38
CA ILE A 52 14.94 6.83 -1.35
C ILE A 52 14.74 6.07 -2.64
N ASN A 53 13.52 5.89 -3.08
CA ASN A 53 13.20 5.17 -4.30
C ASN A 53 13.78 5.88 -5.52
N TYR A 54 13.53 7.18 -5.69
CA TYR A 54 14.05 7.99 -6.79
C TYR A 54 15.58 7.87 -6.93
N LYS A 55 16.29 7.98 -5.82
CA LYS A 55 17.77 7.89 -5.81
C LYS A 55 18.30 6.49 -6.10
N ASN A 56 17.51 5.45 -5.88
CA ASN A 56 17.85 4.07 -6.23
C ASN A 56 17.38 3.69 -7.64
N GLY A 57 16.87 4.65 -8.43
CA GLY A 57 16.41 4.42 -9.79
C GLY A 57 15.03 3.75 -9.88
N PHE A 58 14.25 3.81 -8.79
CA PHE A 58 12.89 3.33 -8.78
C PHE A 58 11.93 4.51 -8.93
N ASN A 59 11.14 4.49 -9.97
CA ASN A 59 10.12 5.48 -10.22
C ASN A 59 8.86 5.14 -9.41
N THR A 60 8.58 5.96 -8.41
CA THR A 60 7.31 5.98 -7.68
C THR A 60 6.66 7.35 -7.86
N LEU A 61 5.36 7.45 -7.59
CA LEU A 61 4.67 8.72 -7.66
C LEU A 61 5.31 9.78 -6.75
N PRO A 62 5.42 11.04 -7.22
CA PRO A 62 5.80 12.16 -6.36
C PRO A 62 4.83 12.29 -5.17
N THR A 63 5.36 12.42 -3.97
CA THR A 63 4.53 12.46 -2.75
C THR A 63 4.10 13.87 -2.36
N LYS A 64 4.43 14.87 -3.16
CA LYS A 64 4.05 16.28 -2.93
C LYS A 64 3.82 17.01 -4.25
N GLY A 65 2.87 17.95 -4.21
CA GLY A 65 2.53 18.80 -5.36
C GLY A 65 1.48 18.17 -6.28
N ASP A 66 1.45 18.64 -7.49
CA ASP A 66 0.58 18.12 -8.54
C ASP A 66 1.20 16.85 -9.12
N VAL A 67 0.43 15.78 -9.11
CA VAL A 67 0.79 14.47 -9.66
C VAL A 67 -0.16 14.16 -10.80
N LYS A 68 0.32 13.69 -11.93
CA LYS A 68 -0.52 13.42 -13.09
C LYS A 68 -0.67 11.95 -13.39
N ILE A 69 -1.91 11.49 -13.45
CA ILE A 69 -2.28 10.11 -13.75
C ILE A 69 -3.06 10.10 -15.06
N LEU A 70 -2.59 9.30 -16.03
CA LEU A 70 -3.36 8.99 -17.22
C LEU A 70 -4.10 7.67 -17.02
N VAL A 71 -5.41 7.71 -17.13
CA VAL A 71 -6.25 6.51 -17.09
C VAL A 71 -6.66 6.14 -18.51
N ILE A 72 -6.27 4.96 -18.97
CA ILE A 72 -6.64 4.41 -20.28
C ILE A 72 -7.63 3.26 -20.07
N PRO A 73 -8.92 3.44 -20.36
CA PRO A 73 -9.87 2.36 -20.40
C PRO A 73 -9.52 1.38 -21.53
N VAL A 74 -9.40 0.09 -21.21
CA VAL A 74 -8.97 -0.96 -22.14
C VAL A 74 -10.13 -1.87 -22.51
N SER A 75 -10.39 -2.01 -23.81
CA SER A 75 -11.50 -2.78 -24.38
C SER A 75 -11.02 -4.07 -25.03
N PHE A 76 -11.26 -5.21 -24.38
CA PHE A 76 -11.13 -6.53 -24.96
C PHE A 76 -12.39 -6.90 -25.77
N THR A 77 -12.20 -7.60 -26.88
CA THR A 77 -13.28 -7.88 -27.84
C THR A 77 -14.38 -8.78 -27.30
N ASP A 78 -14.05 -9.68 -26.38
CA ASP A 78 -14.98 -10.60 -25.72
C ASP A 78 -15.87 -9.94 -24.66
N TYR A 79 -15.50 -8.73 -24.19
CA TYR A 79 -16.28 -7.93 -23.23
C TYR A 79 -16.67 -6.54 -23.75
N LYS A 80 -16.66 -6.33 -25.04
CA LYS A 80 -16.85 -5.02 -25.70
C LYS A 80 -18.16 -4.31 -25.32
N VAL A 81 -19.18 -5.06 -24.91
CA VAL A 81 -20.47 -4.52 -24.45
C VAL A 81 -20.34 -3.53 -23.29
N TYR A 82 -19.30 -3.65 -22.47
CA TYR A 82 -19.04 -2.76 -21.35
C TYR A 82 -18.26 -1.51 -21.73
N SER A 83 -17.67 -1.44 -22.93
CA SER A 83 -16.88 -0.30 -23.40
C SER A 83 -17.76 0.83 -23.91
N THR A 84 -18.51 1.43 -23.02
CA THR A 84 -19.47 2.51 -23.32
C THR A 84 -18.99 3.84 -22.77
N GLU A 85 -19.47 4.96 -23.33
CA GLU A 85 -19.22 6.30 -22.81
C GLU A 85 -19.75 6.47 -21.38
N ALA A 86 -20.88 5.84 -21.06
CA ALA A 86 -21.42 5.88 -19.71
C ALA A 86 -20.45 5.25 -18.69
N ASN A 87 -19.83 4.11 -19.04
CA ASN A 87 -18.85 3.47 -18.16
C ASN A 87 -17.52 4.26 -18.12
N ARG A 88 -17.09 4.87 -19.23
CA ARG A 88 -15.94 5.76 -19.23
C ARG A 88 -16.11 6.92 -18.24
N LYS A 89 -17.30 7.55 -18.23
CA LYS A 89 -17.63 8.61 -17.26
C LYS A 89 -17.66 8.13 -15.81
N LYS A 90 -18.07 6.88 -15.57
CA LYS A 90 -17.99 6.29 -14.24
C LYS A 90 -16.52 6.15 -13.78
N ILE A 91 -15.65 5.65 -14.66
CA ILE A 91 -14.22 5.61 -14.40
C ILE A 91 -13.68 7.01 -14.08
N GLU A 92 -14.06 8.03 -14.87
CA GLU A 92 -13.63 9.41 -14.66
C GLU A 92 -14.00 9.93 -13.27
N ARG A 93 -15.24 9.71 -12.83
CA ARG A 93 -15.70 10.11 -11.48
C ARG A 93 -15.01 9.33 -10.36
N THR A 94 -14.64 8.06 -10.62
CA THR A 94 -13.92 7.25 -9.63
C THR A 94 -12.49 7.75 -9.41
N PHE A 95 -11.86 8.28 -10.45
CA PHE A 95 -10.46 8.75 -10.35
C PHE A 95 -10.35 10.22 -9.98
N PHE A 96 -11.17 11.10 -10.57
CA PHE A 96 -10.92 12.54 -10.51
C PHE A 96 -12.08 13.33 -9.90
N VAL A 97 -11.76 14.53 -9.43
CA VAL A 97 -12.75 15.52 -9.01
C VAL A 97 -13.35 16.22 -10.25
N GLU A 98 -14.57 16.75 -10.12
CA GLU A 98 -15.23 17.44 -11.24
C GLU A 98 -14.58 18.79 -11.57
N ASP A 99 -14.00 19.49 -10.58
CA ASP A 99 -13.29 20.75 -10.74
C ASP A 99 -11.96 20.71 -10.01
N GLU A 100 -10.91 20.29 -10.71
CA GLU A 100 -9.54 20.18 -10.17
C GLU A 100 -8.91 21.53 -9.79
N ASN A 101 -9.47 22.64 -10.25
CA ASN A 101 -8.97 23.97 -9.92
C ASN A 101 -9.61 24.52 -8.63
N ASN A 102 -10.66 23.90 -8.15
CA ASN A 102 -11.33 24.27 -6.91
C ASN A 102 -10.93 23.32 -5.77
N GLU A 103 -10.19 23.83 -4.79
CA GLU A 103 -9.74 23.04 -3.66
C GLU A 103 -10.87 22.41 -2.84
N GLU A 104 -12.06 23.05 -2.82
CA GLU A 104 -13.22 22.50 -2.14
C GLU A 104 -13.71 21.20 -2.79
N SER A 105 -13.53 21.04 -4.11
CA SER A 105 -13.90 19.79 -4.82
C SER A 105 -13.11 18.58 -4.30
N TYR A 106 -11.87 18.77 -3.87
CA TYR A 106 -11.07 17.71 -3.25
C TYR A 106 -11.54 17.33 -1.85
N LYS A 107 -12.28 18.19 -1.17
CA LYS A 107 -12.81 17.93 0.19
C LYS A 107 -14.19 17.33 0.18
N THR A 108 -14.94 17.48 -0.91
CA THR A 108 -16.32 17.03 -1.03
C THR A 108 -16.40 15.79 -1.90
N SER A 109 -16.93 14.69 -1.37
CA SER A 109 -17.18 13.49 -2.18
C SER A 109 -18.33 13.75 -3.15
N ASN A 110 -18.08 13.48 -4.44
CA ASN A 110 -19.09 13.49 -5.51
C ASN A 110 -19.47 12.09 -5.98
N THR A 111 -19.02 11.08 -5.24
CA THR A 111 -19.31 9.65 -5.45
C THR A 111 -19.91 9.05 -4.17
N SER A 112 -20.26 7.79 -4.17
CA SER A 112 -20.73 7.10 -2.96
C SER A 112 -19.64 6.92 -1.92
N TRP A 113 -18.39 6.89 -2.38
CA TRP A 113 -17.18 6.98 -1.57
C TRP A 113 -16.29 8.10 -2.13
N TYR A 114 -15.05 8.23 -1.73
CA TYR A 114 -14.13 9.23 -2.27
C TYR A 114 -13.58 8.79 -3.61
N SER A 115 -13.33 9.75 -4.53
CA SER A 115 -12.50 9.46 -5.71
C SER A 115 -11.04 9.27 -5.31
N VAL A 116 -10.23 8.65 -6.19
CA VAL A 116 -8.79 8.49 -5.97
C VAL A 116 -8.14 9.86 -5.66
N ALA A 117 -8.44 10.89 -6.44
CA ALA A 117 -7.90 12.23 -6.23
C ALA A 117 -8.31 12.85 -4.88
N GLN A 118 -9.58 12.70 -4.48
CA GLN A 118 -10.06 13.20 -3.19
C GLN A 118 -9.42 12.47 -2.02
N TYR A 119 -9.36 11.14 -2.11
CA TYR A 119 -8.75 10.33 -1.06
C TYR A 119 -7.30 10.76 -0.80
N TYR A 120 -6.48 10.84 -1.84
CA TYR A 120 -5.07 11.19 -1.69
C TYR A 120 -4.86 12.65 -1.27
N TYR A 121 -5.72 13.56 -1.70
CA TYR A 121 -5.70 14.94 -1.20
C TYR A 121 -5.95 14.99 0.32
N LEU A 122 -6.99 14.32 0.79
CA LEU A 122 -7.36 14.30 2.21
C LEU A 122 -6.34 13.52 3.05
N SER A 123 -5.97 12.31 2.61
CA SER A 123 -5.02 11.45 3.32
C SER A 123 -3.64 12.08 3.46
N SER A 124 -3.20 12.84 2.44
CA SER A 124 -1.93 13.55 2.47
C SER A 124 -1.97 14.90 3.22
N GLY A 125 -3.15 15.31 3.74
CA GLY A 125 -3.31 16.65 4.32
C GLY A 125 -3.11 17.78 3.30
N GLY A 126 -3.50 17.55 2.03
CA GLY A 126 -3.37 18.49 0.93
C GLY A 126 -1.97 18.55 0.29
N ASN A 127 -1.04 17.70 0.72
CA ASN A 127 0.31 17.66 0.13
C ASN A 127 0.32 17.16 -1.32
N VAL A 128 -0.63 16.29 -1.70
CA VAL A 128 -0.75 15.70 -3.04
C VAL A 128 -2.05 16.14 -3.69
N LYS A 129 -1.97 16.59 -4.93
CA LYS A 129 -3.13 16.84 -5.80
C LYS A 129 -3.01 15.96 -7.04
N ILE A 130 -3.78 14.89 -7.08
CA ILE A 130 -3.85 14.03 -8.26
C ILE A 130 -4.74 14.71 -9.30
N LYS A 131 -4.17 14.93 -10.48
CA LYS A 131 -4.80 15.47 -11.66
C LYS A 131 -4.65 14.51 -12.83
N GLY A 132 -5.40 14.72 -13.88
CA GLY A 132 -5.29 13.92 -15.08
C GLY A 132 -6.59 13.76 -15.82
N LYS A 133 -6.68 12.74 -16.62
CA LYS A 133 -7.90 12.46 -17.38
C LYS A 133 -8.06 10.98 -17.67
N VAL A 134 -9.29 10.61 -18.02
CA VAL A 134 -9.62 9.31 -18.60
C VAL A 134 -9.68 9.46 -20.11
N ALA A 135 -8.85 8.70 -20.81
CA ALA A 135 -8.84 8.63 -22.26
C ALA A 135 -10.14 7.98 -22.80
N ASP A 136 -10.31 8.00 -24.10
CA ASP A 136 -11.30 7.15 -24.75
C ASP A 136 -10.93 5.67 -24.59
N TRP A 137 -11.90 4.76 -24.87
CA TRP A 137 -11.63 3.34 -24.82
C TRP A 137 -10.59 2.94 -25.87
N TYR A 138 -9.47 2.39 -25.41
CA TYR A 138 -8.50 1.74 -26.28
C TYR A 138 -9.00 0.36 -26.68
N ASP A 139 -9.34 0.18 -27.97
CA ASP A 139 -9.73 -1.12 -28.53
C ASP A 139 -8.49 -1.96 -28.80
N THR A 140 -8.32 -3.03 -28.03
CA THR A 140 -7.14 -3.91 -28.15
C THR A 140 -7.16 -4.75 -29.43
N GLY A 141 -8.32 -4.98 -30.03
CA GLY A 141 -8.52 -5.91 -31.14
C GLY A 141 -8.36 -7.38 -30.79
N ILE A 142 -8.09 -7.71 -29.52
CA ILE A 142 -7.87 -9.09 -29.02
C ILE A 142 -8.84 -9.45 -27.91
N THR A 143 -9.00 -10.75 -27.66
CA THR A 143 -9.72 -11.27 -26.50
C THR A 143 -8.84 -11.29 -25.26
N THR A 144 -9.46 -11.40 -24.07
CA THR A 144 -8.76 -11.56 -22.80
C THR A 144 -7.76 -12.73 -22.81
N LYS A 145 -8.14 -13.86 -23.41
CA LYS A 145 -7.25 -15.04 -23.52
C LYS A 145 -6.06 -14.83 -24.45
N GLN A 146 -6.22 -14.00 -25.47
CA GLN A 146 -5.13 -13.71 -26.41
C GLN A 146 -4.06 -12.82 -25.81
N LEU A 147 -4.34 -12.09 -24.71
CA LEU A 147 -3.35 -11.29 -24.02
C LEU A 147 -2.12 -12.11 -23.62
N LEU A 148 -2.33 -13.35 -23.17
CA LEU A 148 -1.25 -14.25 -22.75
C LEU A 148 -0.27 -14.62 -23.88
N ALA A 149 -0.68 -14.48 -25.15
CA ALA A 149 0.19 -14.73 -26.29
C ALA A 149 1.27 -13.65 -26.49
N HIS A 150 1.09 -12.49 -25.84
CA HIS A 150 1.99 -11.34 -25.93
C HIS A 150 3.02 -11.28 -24.78
N ARG A 151 3.32 -12.40 -24.16
CA ARG A 151 4.38 -12.49 -23.15
C ARG A 151 5.70 -11.98 -23.70
N THR A 152 6.47 -11.31 -22.88
CA THR A 152 7.82 -10.88 -23.26
C THR A 152 8.66 -12.06 -23.75
N THR A 153 9.39 -11.88 -24.84
CA THR A 153 10.32 -12.88 -25.35
C THR A 153 11.68 -12.79 -24.66
N ASN A 154 11.91 -11.73 -23.87
CA ASN A 154 13.15 -11.57 -23.11
C ASN A 154 13.24 -12.67 -22.04
N PRO A 155 14.25 -13.58 -22.09
CA PRO A 155 14.37 -14.65 -21.10
C PRO A 155 14.51 -14.15 -19.66
N GLU A 156 15.05 -12.95 -19.47
CA GLU A 156 15.26 -12.31 -18.18
C GLU A 156 13.94 -11.96 -17.48
N TYR A 157 12.90 -11.62 -18.26
CA TYR A 157 11.60 -11.18 -17.76
C TYR A 157 10.47 -12.18 -18.06
N ARG A 158 10.80 -13.34 -18.67
CA ARG A 158 9.79 -14.31 -19.14
C ARG A 158 8.86 -14.85 -18.04
N ASN A 159 9.28 -14.79 -16.78
CA ASN A 159 8.54 -15.28 -15.63
C ASN A 159 8.12 -14.15 -14.68
N SER A 160 8.15 -12.91 -15.13
CA SER A 160 7.80 -11.75 -14.30
C SER A 160 6.29 -11.62 -14.06
N GLY A 161 5.46 -12.46 -14.66
CA GLY A 161 4.07 -12.66 -14.27
C GLY A 161 3.05 -11.75 -14.95
N GLU A 162 3.45 -10.74 -15.69
CA GLU A 162 2.55 -9.72 -16.24
C GLU A 162 1.87 -10.16 -17.54
N ASP A 163 2.10 -11.37 -17.94
CA ASP A 163 1.34 -12.14 -18.96
C ASP A 163 0.70 -11.28 -20.09
N GLY A 164 1.53 -10.43 -20.70
CA GLY A 164 1.13 -9.58 -21.83
C GLY A 164 0.75 -8.15 -21.45
N THR A 165 0.67 -7.80 -20.16
CA THR A 165 0.27 -6.44 -19.77
C THR A 165 1.33 -5.38 -20.12
N TRP A 166 2.61 -5.71 -20.15
CA TRP A 166 3.66 -4.81 -20.64
C TRP A 166 3.48 -4.48 -22.13
N TRP A 167 3.21 -5.52 -22.95
CA TRP A 167 2.87 -5.29 -24.35
C TRP A 167 1.64 -4.40 -24.48
N LEU A 168 0.58 -4.70 -23.71
CA LEU A 168 -0.67 -3.95 -23.72
C LEU A 168 -0.44 -2.49 -23.33
N LEU A 169 0.33 -2.23 -22.26
CA LEU A 169 0.69 -0.90 -21.82
C LEU A 169 1.37 -0.10 -22.94
N ASN A 170 2.38 -0.70 -23.57
CA ASN A 170 3.10 -0.04 -24.66
C ASN A 170 2.19 0.26 -25.86
N GLN A 171 1.25 -0.65 -26.20
CA GLN A 171 0.29 -0.42 -27.27
C GLN A 171 -0.69 0.71 -26.90
N ALA A 172 -1.25 0.69 -25.70
CA ALA A 172 -2.21 1.69 -25.22
C ALA A 172 -1.58 3.08 -25.14
N VAL A 173 -0.36 3.19 -24.63
CA VAL A 173 0.38 4.46 -24.55
C VAL A 173 0.72 4.99 -25.94
N ASN A 174 1.18 4.15 -26.85
CA ASN A 174 1.46 4.55 -28.24
C ASN A 174 0.19 4.99 -28.97
N TRP A 175 -0.91 4.29 -28.77
CA TRP A 175 -2.21 4.70 -29.29
C TRP A 175 -2.61 6.08 -28.76
N TYR A 176 -2.52 6.31 -27.45
CA TYR A 176 -2.83 7.58 -26.85
C TYR A 176 -1.95 8.71 -27.43
N LYS A 177 -0.65 8.49 -27.52
CA LYS A 177 0.33 9.44 -28.06
C LYS A 177 0.07 9.79 -29.53
N SER A 178 -0.49 8.87 -30.31
CA SER A 178 -0.80 9.11 -31.74
C SER A 178 -1.92 10.14 -31.96
N SER A 179 -2.76 10.36 -30.96
CA SER A 179 -3.94 11.22 -31.04
C SER A 179 -3.93 12.41 -30.05
N ASN A 180 -2.95 12.44 -29.15
CA ASN A 180 -2.85 13.45 -28.09
C ASN A 180 -1.42 13.96 -27.98
N ASN A 181 -1.27 15.26 -27.70
CA ASN A 181 0.03 15.93 -27.58
C ASN A 181 0.37 16.32 -26.14
N ASP A 182 -0.39 15.85 -25.15
CA ASP A 182 -0.27 16.23 -23.74
C ASP A 182 0.47 15.21 -22.87
N LEU A 183 0.82 14.05 -23.43
CA LEU A 183 1.38 12.93 -22.67
C LEU A 183 2.67 13.31 -21.93
N ASP A 184 3.54 14.14 -22.53
CA ASP A 184 4.79 14.56 -21.90
C ASP A 184 4.58 15.36 -20.60
N SER A 185 3.38 15.91 -20.40
CA SER A 185 3.01 16.62 -19.17
C SER A 185 2.72 15.70 -17.98
N TYR A 186 2.69 14.39 -18.20
CA TYR A 186 2.49 13.36 -17.18
C TYR A 186 3.80 12.88 -16.52
N ASP A 187 4.91 13.47 -16.84
CA ASP A 187 6.19 13.35 -16.14
C ASP A 187 6.39 14.65 -15.36
N THR A 188 5.86 14.69 -14.14
CA THR A 188 5.79 15.94 -13.34
C THR A 188 7.09 16.22 -12.58
N ASP A 189 7.92 15.22 -12.34
CA ASP A 189 9.20 15.33 -11.65
C ASP A 189 10.42 15.33 -12.59
N ASN A 190 10.18 15.19 -13.92
CA ASN A 190 11.17 15.24 -14.98
C ASN A 190 12.24 14.13 -14.91
N ASP A 191 11.83 12.94 -14.53
CA ASP A 191 12.69 11.76 -14.47
C ASP A 191 12.71 10.92 -15.77
N ASN A 192 11.94 11.35 -16.79
CA ASN A 192 11.74 10.73 -18.10
C ASN A 192 10.77 9.54 -18.09
N PHE A 193 10.01 9.36 -17.02
CA PHE A 193 8.91 8.43 -16.96
C PHE A 193 7.60 9.18 -16.72
N TYR A 194 6.51 8.65 -17.25
CA TYR A 194 5.18 9.16 -16.88
C TYR A 194 4.88 8.76 -15.44
N ASP A 195 4.38 9.67 -14.62
CA ASP A 195 4.16 9.45 -13.19
C ASP A 195 3.40 8.14 -12.92
N LEU A 196 2.24 7.96 -13.58
CA LEU A 196 1.46 6.72 -13.50
C LEU A 196 0.53 6.56 -14.69
N ILE A 197 0.52 5.37 -15.26
CA ILE A 197 -0.49 4.95 -16.23
C ILE A 197 -1.42 3.92 -15.57
N TRP A 198 -2.69 4.23 -15.55
CA TRP A 198 -3.73 3.29 -15.16
C TRP A 198 -4.35 2.62 -16.40
N MET A 199 -4.40 1.32 -16.44
CA MET A 199 -5.19 0.56 -17.41
C MET A 199 -6.41 -0.03 -16.71
N VAL A 200 -7.62 0.45 -17.05
CA VAL A 200 -8.89 -0.03 -16.49
C VAL A 200 -9.59 -0.87 -17.55
N TYR A 201 -9.58 -2.18 -17.40
CA TYR A 201 -10.09 -3.09 -18.40
C TYR A 201 -11.59 -3.40 -18.24
N ASN A 202 -12.25 -3.75 -19.34
CA ASN A 202 -13.70 -3.95 -19.45
C ASN A 202 -14.20 -5.34 -19.03
N ALA A 203 -13.32 -6.29 -18.76
CA ALA A 203 -13.69 -7.62 -18.27
C ALA A 203 -13.89 -7.64 -16.75
N PRO A 204 -14.62 -8.59 -16.18
CA PRO A 204 -14.62 -8.83 -14.73
C PRO A 204 -13.22 -9.25 -14.25
N SER A 205 -13.02 -9.23 -12.93
CA SER A 205 -11.81 -9.79 -12.34
C SER A 205 -11.83 -11.33 -12.34
N TYR A 206 -10.66 -11.93 -12.21
CA TYR A 206 -10.51 -13.40 -12.24
C TYR A 206 -11.29 -14.12 -11.13
N ASP A 207 -11.44 -13.53 -9.95
CA ASP A 207 -12.21 -14.13 -8.86
C ASP A 207 -13.73 -14.06 -9.11
N ASN A 208 -14.19 -13.10 -9.89
CA ASN A 208 -15.58 -13.00 -10.31
C ASN A 208 -15.88 -13.89 -11.54
N ASP A 209 -14.88 -14.15 -12.39
CA ASP A 209 -14.97 -15.08 -13.52
C ASP A 209 -13.67 -15.89 -13.67
N ASN A 210 -13.61 -17.04 -13.03
CA ASN A 210 -12.44 -17.94 -13.04
C ASN A 210 -12.15 -18.59 -14.41
N SER A 211 -12.90 -18.27 -15.44
CA SER A 211 -12.58 -18.64 -16.83
C SER A 211 -11.56 -17.70 -17.46
N LEU A 212 -11.34 -16.53 -16.86
CA LEU A 212 -10.34 -15.55 -17.26
C LEU A 212 -8.92 -15.99 -16.87
N PRO A 213 -7.90 -15.51 -17.58
CA PRO A 213 -6.51 -15.62 -17.09
C PRO A 213 -6.33 -14.93 -15.74
N SER A 214 -5.47 -15.50 -14.89
CA SER A 214 -5.22 -14.99 -13.53
C SER A 214 -4.64 -13.57 -13.48
N VAL A 215 -4.05 -13.09 -14.58
CA VAL A 215 -3.57 -11.71 -14.69
C VAL A 215 -4.71 -10.67 -14.65
N PHE A 216 -5.96 -11.09 -14.91
CA PHE A 216 -7.13 -10.22 -14.78
C PHE A 216 -7.50 -10.02 -13.30
N TRP A 217 -6.61 -9.35 -12.57
CA TRP A 217 -6.72 -8.96 -11.19
C TRP A 217 -6.51 -7.45 -11.06
N ALA A 218 -6.46 -6.93 -9.83
CA ALA A 218 -5.97 -5.59 -9.56
C ALA A 218 -4.51 -5.67 -9.09
N PHE A 219 -3.64 -4.86 -9.66
CA PHE A 219 -2.25 -4.76 -9.23
C PHE A 219 -1.57 -3.47 -9.72
N ASN A 220 -0.55 -3.06 -9.01
CA ASN A 220 0.47 -2.13 -9.47
C ASN A 220 1.73 -2.89 -9.87
N TYR A 221 2.37 -2.50 -10.96
CA TYR A 221 3.63 -3.09 -11.38
C TYR A 221 4.52 -2.13 -12.17
N LEU A 222 5.76 -2.54 -12.44
CA LEU A 222 6.73 -1.78 -13.20
C LEU A 222 6.97 -2.45 -14.57
N ASN A 223 6.88 -1.67 -15.64
CA ASN A 223 7.24 -2.14 -16.98
C ASN A 223 8.75 -2.03 -17.17
N LEU A 224 9.44 -3.16 -17.11
CA LEU A 224 10.89 -3.24 -17.28
C LEU A 224 11.32 -3.35 -18.74
N ASP A 225 10.38 -3.49 -19.68
CA ASP A 225 10.70 -3.51 -21.10
C ASP A 225 11.22 -2.14 -21.55
N ASN A 226 12.47 -2.13 -22.01
CA ASN A 226 13.11 -0.93 -22.57
C ASN A 226 13.28 0.25 -21.61
N TYR A 227 13.13 0.07 -20.30
CA TYR A 227 13.20 1.17 -19.32
C TYR A 227 14.53 1.96 -19.43
N SER A 228 15.64 1.29 -19.78
CA SER A 228 16.95 1.92 -20.00
C SER A 228 17.02 2.84 -21.22
N LEU A 229 15.96 2.86 -22.06
CA LEU A 229 15.83 3.73 -23.22
C LEU A 229 15.10 5.04 -22.92
N ALA A 230 14.68 5.27 -21.68
CA ALA A 230 14.04 6.51 -21.27
C ALA A 230 15.01 7.69 -21.42
N THR A 231 14.55 8.74 -22.08
CA THR A 231 15.26 9.99 -22.30
C THR A 231 14.28 11.16 -22.30
N PRO A 232 14.72 12.41 -22.15
CA PRO A 232 13.83 13.58 -22.28
C PRO A 232 13.03 13.63 -23.58
N GLN A 233 13.54 13.03 -24.67
CA GLN A 233 12.88 12.97 -25.98
C GLN A 233 12.06 11.69 -26.17
N ASN A 234 12.23 10.70 -25.29
CA ASN A 234 11.53 9.43 -25.33
C ASN A 234 11.15 9.00 -23.92
N LYS A 235 10.14 9.67 -23.37
CA LYS A 235 9.58 9.31 -22.06
C LYS A 235 8.80 8.00 -22.17
N LEU A 236 8.84 7.20 -21.11
CA LEU A 236 8.27 5.85 -21.08
C LEU A 236 7.23 5.69 -19.98
N ALA A 237 6.29 4.79 -20.19
CA ALA A 237 5.43 4.27 -19.14
C ALA A 237 6.18 3.17 -18.38
N TYR A 238 6.47 3.41 -17.14
CA TYR A 238 7.20 2.50 -16.27
C TYR A 238 6.33 1.99 -15.12
N ASN A 239 5.84 2.89 -14.27
CA ASN A 239 4.91 2.59 -13.20
C ASN A 239 3.48 2.53 -13.76
N TYR A 240 2.78 1.41 -13.56
CA TYR A 240 1.41 1.26 -14.05
C TYR A 240 0.56 0.42 -13.11
N CYS A 241 -0.75 0.67 -13.16
CA CYS A 241 -1.75 -0.15 -12.50
C CYS A 241 -2.67 -0.79 -13.54
N PHE A 242 -3.23 -1.95 -13.18
CA PHE A 242 -4.14 -2.72 -14.02
C PHE A 242 -5.27 -3.28 -13.17
N ALA A 243 -6.53 -2.92 -13.47
CA ALA A 243 -7.68 -3.42 -12.73
C ALA A 243 -8.95 -3.45 -13.56
N SER A 244 -9.91 -4.28 -13.15
CA SER A 244 -11.24 -4.32 -13.74
C SER A 244 -12.04 -3.06 -13.40
N PHE A 245 -12.79 -2.53 -14.37
CA PHE A 245 -13.76 -1.48 -14.09
C PHE A 245 -14.91 -1.96 -13.18
N HIS A 246 -15.13 -3.26 -13.08
CA HIS A 246 -16.15 -3.83 -12.21
C HIS A 246 -15.90 -3.55 -10.72
N PHE A 247 -14.65 -3.30 -10.32
CA PHE A 247 -14.35 -2.88 -8.95
C PHE A 247 -15.05 -1.58 -8.53
N ILE A 248 -15.46 -0.74 -9.48
CA ILE A 248 -16.24 0.47 -9.22
C ILE A 248 -17.58 0.16 -8.55
N PHE A 249 -18.13 -1.03 -8.74
CA PHE A 249 -19.46 -1.40 -8.28
C PHE A 249 -19.47 -2.32 -7.06
N GLU A 250 -18.34 -2.81 -6.65
CA GLU A 250 -18.27 -3.88 -5.64
C GLU A 250 -18.82 -3.46 -4.27
N GLY A 251 -18.56 -2.22 -3.84
CA GLY A 251 -19.00 -1.74 -2.52
C GLY A 251 -20.44 -1.25 -2.47
N TYR A 252 -20.92 -0.63 -3.54
CA TYR A 252 -22.16 0.14 -3.55
C TYR A 252 -23.16 -0.30 -4.64
N GLY A 253 -22.85 -1.38 -5.37
CA GLY A 253 -23.66 -1.88 -6.48
C GLY A 253 -23.74 -0.89 -7.67
N ASP A 254 -24.74 -1.08 -8.53
CA ASP A 254 -24.85 -0.30 -9.77
C ASP A 254 -25.11 1.20 -9.58
N PHE A 255 -25.53 1.61 -8.39
CA PHE A 255 -25.92 2.98 -8.07
C PHE A 255 -24.84 3.79 -7.36
N GLY A 256 -23.76 3.15 -6.96
CA GLY A 256 -22.66 3.78 -6.27
C GLY A 256 -21.33 3.68 -7.01
N TYR A 257 -20.33 4.32 -6.45
CA TYR A 257 -18.97 4.31 -6.96
C TYR A 257 -18.04 3.91 -5.83
N ASP A 258 -17.20 2.94 -6.10
CA ASP A 258 -16.21 2.42 -5.18
C ASP A 258 -14.81 2.64 -5.76
N ALA A 259 -13.97 3.36 -5.03
CA ALA A 259 -12.58 3.58 -5.45
C ALA A 259 -11.57 2.83 -4.58
N HIS A 260 -12.00 2.02 -3.60
CA HIS A 260 -11.09 1.39 -2.64
C HIS A 260 -9.94 0.64 -3.31
N THR A 261 -10.24 -0.27 -4.25
CA THR A 261 -9.22 -1.01 -4.99
C THR A 261 -8.30 -0.08 -5.78
N PHE A 262 -8.84 0.96 -6.42
CA PHE A 262 -8.03 1.91 -7.19
C PHE A 262 -7.16 2.77 -6.28
N VAL A 263 -7.63 3.12 -5.11
CA VAL A 263 -6.84 3.80 -4.07
C VAL A 263 -5.73 2.89 -3.57
N HIS A 264 -6.02 1.65 -3.23
CA HIS A 264 -5.03 0.66 -2.76
C HIS A 264 -3.88 0.51 -3.77
N GLU A 265 -4.20 0.22 -5.04
CA GLU A 265 -3.18 0.04 -6.08
C GLU A 265 -2.39 1.34 -6.38
N THR A 266 -3.04 2.50 -6.24
CA THR A 266 -2.32 3.78 -6.30
C THR A 266 -1.39 3.97 -5.09
N GLY A 267 -1.72 3.39 -3.94
CA GLY A 267 -0.84 3.34 -2.76
C GLY A 267 0.48 2.61 -3.06
N HIS A 268 0.41 1.51 -3.79
CA HIS A 268 1.60 0.83 -4.29
C HIS A 268 2.40 1.71 -5.26
N ALA A 269 1.74 2.46 -6.11
CA ALA A 269 2.42 3.38 -7.02
C ALA A 269 3.17 4.50 -6.27
N PHE A 270 2.74 4.90 -5.08
CA PHE A 270 3.47 5.78 -4.16
C PHE A 270 4.63 5.07 -3.44
N GLY A 271 4.72 3.75 -3.51
CA GLY A 271 5.76 2.96 -2.87
C GLY A 271 5.35 2.28 -1.56
N LEU A 272 4.08 2.26 -1.22
CA LEU A 272 3.59 1.51 -0.06
C LEU A 272 3.50 0.01 -0.36
N VAL A 273 3.60 -0.81 0.66
CA VAL A 273 3.45 -2.27 0.58
C VAL A 273 2.16 -2.72 1.26
N ASP A 274 1.71 -3.93 0.91
CA ASP A 274 0.63 -4.57 1.64
C ASP A 274 0.99 -4.78 3.11
N TYR A 275 0.00 -4.62 4.00
CA TYR A 275 0.15 -4.92 5.43
C TYR A 275 -0.41 -6.28 5.81
N TYR A 276 -0.80 -7.09 4.84
CA TYR A 276 -1.04 -8.52 5.03
C TYR A 276 0.14 -9.35 4.52
N SER A 277 0.24 -10.59 4.98
CA SER A 277 1.27 -11.50 4.49
C SER A 277 0.98 -11.94 3.07
N THR A 278 1.96 -11.86 2.18
CA THR A 278 1.89 -12.46 0.84
C THR A 278 2.12 -13.97 0.87
N THR A 279 2.51 -14.54 2.01
CA THR A 279 2.59 -15.99 2.19
C THR A 279 1.19 -16.56 2.39
N VAL A 280 0.89 -17.62 1.67
CA VAL A 280 -0.43 -18.25 1.69
C VAL A 280 -0.43 -19.47 2.57
N ALA A 281 -1.37 -19.49 3.50
CA ALA A 281 -1.68 -20.69 4.25
C ALA A 281 -2.31 -21.77 3.33
N SER A 282 -2.37 -23.02 3.84
CA SER A 282 -2.91 -24.16 3.08
C SER A 282 -4.36 -24.00 2.62
N ASN A 283 -5.09 -23.05 3.17
CA ASN A 283 -6.46 -22.67 2.80
C ASN A 283 -6.54 -21.63 1.67
N GLY A 284 -5.40 -21.12 1.19
CA GLY A 284 -5.36 -20.14 0.11
C GLY A 284 -5.55 -18.69 0.53
N LYS A 285 -5.52 -18.38 1.82
CA LYS A 285 -5.58 -17.02 2.36
C LYS A 285 -4.22 -16.57 2.88
N PRO A 286 -3.93 -15.27 2.98
CA PRO A 286 -2.77 -14.78 3.69
C PRO A 286 -2.62 -15.46 5.03
N ASP A 287 -1.41 -15.85 5.42
CA ASP A 287 -1.19 -16.58 6.65
C ASP A 287 -1.19 -15.68 7.90
N CYS A 288 -1.13 -14.36 7.73
CA CYS A 288 -1.40 -13.40 8.80
C CYS A 288 -1.77 -12.00 8.29
N PHE A 289 -2.41 -11.24 9.16
CA PHE A 289 -2.75 -9.83 9.00
C PHE A 289 -2.15 -9.04 10.17
N PRO A 290 -0.88 -8.73 10.13
CA PRO A 290 -0.19 -8.16 11.28
C PRO A 290 -0.72 -6.78 11.65
N PHE A 291 -1.36 -6.07 10.72
CA PHE A 291 -1.98 -4.77 10.97
C PHE A 291 -3.49 -4.84 11.29
N GLY A 292 -4.07 -6.01 11.30
CA GLY A 292 -5.43 -6.22 11.81
C GLY A 292 -6.55 -6.02 10.80
N GLY A 293 -6.24 -5.85 9.53
CA GLY A 293 -7.24 -5.72 8.47
C GLY A 293 -7.88 -4.32 8.36
N VAL A 294 -7.44 -3.34 9.14
CA VAL A 294 -8.05 -2.00 9.16
C VAL A 294 -7.04 -0.95 8.74
N ASP A 295 -6.73 -0.97 7.48
CA ASP A 295 -5.90 0.02 6.78
C ASP A 295 -6.18 -0.06 5.28
N MET A 296 -5.93 1.01 4.55
CA MET A 296 -6.07 1.02 3.09
C MET A 296 -5.12 0.02 2.43
N MET A 297 -3.91 -0.16 2.97
CA MET A 297 -2.94 -1.14 2.45
C MET A 297 -3.09 -2.54 3.07
N ASP A 298 -4.21 -2.83 3.74
CA ASP A 298 -4.56 -4.15 4.26
C ASP A 298 -5.85 -4.66 3.57
N PHE A 299 -7.04 -4.39 4.10
CA PHE A 299 -8.32 -4.78 3.49
C PHE A 299 -9.02 -3.62 2.76
N ASN A 300 -8.29 -2.62 2.31
CA ASN A 300 -8.83 -1.44 1.64
C ASN A 300 -9.82 -0.66 2.52
N ILE A 301 -9.55 -0.52 3.82
CA ILE A 301 -10.49 0.07 4.78
C ILE A 301 -9.96 1.36 5.37
N GLY A 302 -10.72 2.43 5.23
CA GLY A 302 -10.45 3.72 5.85
C GLY A 302 -9.23 4.42 5.30
N ASP A 303 -8.57 5.19 6.15
CA ASP A 303 -7.40 6.00 5.80
C ASP A 303 -6.10 5.20 5.95
N HIS A 304 -5.04 5.64 5.30
CA HIS A 304 -3.69 5.16 5.58
C HIS A 304 -3.30 5.43 7.03
N CYS A 305 -2.61 4.49 7.68
CA CYS A 305 -2.07 4.67 9.02
C CYS A 305 -0.94 5.72 9.04
N SER A 306 -0.63 6.20 10.24
CA SER A 306 0.43 7.20 10.44
C SER A 306 1.79 6.74 9.93
N TYR A 307 2.08 5.44 9.98
CA TYR A 307 3.34 4.91 9.44
C TYR A 307 3.43 5.12 7.93
N SER A 308 2.39 4.77 7.15
CA SER A 308 2.33 5.03 5.71
C SER A 308 2.50 6.51 5.38
N LYS A 309 1.75 7.37 6.08
CA LYS A 309 1.81 8.82 5.88
C LYS A 309 3.19 9.39 6.25
N TYR A 310 3.84 8.84 7.27
CA TYR A 310 5.18 9.24 7.67
C TYR A 310 6.24 8.80 6.66
N LEU A 311 6.13 7.57 6.12
CA LEU A 311 6.97 7.08 5.04
C LEU A 311 6.90 7.98 3.80
N LEU A 312 5.70 8.44 3.45
CA LEU A 312 5.45 9.30 2.30
C LEU A 312 5.79 10.79 2.57
N GLY A 313 6.14 11.14 3.80
CA GLY A 313 6.45 12.51 4.19
C GLY A 313 5.23 13.44 4.21
N TRP A 314 4.02 12.88 4.37
CA TRP A 314 2.78 13.65 4.49
C TRP A 314 2.53 14.16 5.89
N THR A 315 3.06 13.46 6.88
CA THR A 315 2.98 13.85 8.29
C THR A 315 4.30 13.55 9.00
N SER A 316 4.41 14.06 10.20
CA SER A 316 5.52 13.78 11.12
C SER A 316 4.97 13.56 12.52
N PRO A 317 5.69 12.85 13.41
CA PRO A 317 5.23 12.68 14.78
C PRO A 317 5.03 14.04 15.45
N LYS A 318 3.88 14.23 16.09
CA LYS A 318 3.64 15.42 16.95
C LYS A 318 4.71 15.53 18.03
N GLN A 319 5.12 14.38 18.56
CA GLN A 319 6.19 14.29 19.55
C GLN A 319 6.81 12.89 19.55
N VAL A 320 8.11 12.83 19.82
CA VAL A 320 8.82 11.61 20.20
C VAL A 320 8.87 11.56 21.73
N ILE A 321 8.18 10.59 22.32
CA ILE A 321 8.08 10.41 23.76
C ILE A 321 9.20 9.47 24.21
N SER A 322 10.10 9.98 25.04
CA SER A 322 11.21 9.25 25.65
C SER A 322 11.28 9.43 27.18
N THR A 323 10.31 10.11 27.76
CA THR A 323 10.25 10.42 29.20
C THR A 323 8.83 10.20 29.73
N ALA A 324 8.72 10.00 31.05
CA ALA A 324 7.43 9.92 31.72
C ALA A 324 6.69 11.27 31.67
N GLY A 325 5.36 11.21 31.55
CA GLY A 325 4.49 12.38 31.49
C GLY A 325 3.09 12.09 30.96
N GLU A 326 2.24 13.09 31.00
CA GLU A 326 0.94 13.08 30.32
C GLU A 326 1.01 13.81 28.98
N TYR A 327 0.39 13.22 27.96
CA TYR A 327 0.46 13.70 26.59
C TYR A 327 -0.94 13.72 25.96
N LYS A 328 -1.23 14.78 25.20
CA LYS A 328 -2.51 15.00 24.55
C LYS A 328 -2.40 14.77 23.06
N LEU A 329 -3.29 13.97 22.50
CA LEU A 329 -3.33 13.59 21.10
C LEU A 329 -4.72 13.84 20.54
N LYS A 330 -4.79 14.67 19.50
CA LYS A 330 -6.02 14.84 18.71
C LYS A 330 -6.28 13.64 17.83
N SER A 331 -7.52 13.54 17.33
CA SER A 331 -7.87 12.51 16.36
C SER A 331 -6.84 12.46 15.21
N THR A 332 -6.19 11.32 15.06
CA THR A 332 -5.27 11.05 13.95
C THR A 332 -6.00 11.08 12.62
N SER A 333 -7.26 10.61 12.60
CA SER A 333 -8.10 10.60 11.40
C SER A 333 -8.39 12.00 10.86
N ASP A 334 -8.46 13.01 11.74
CA ASP A 334 -8.79 14.39 11.36
C ASP A 334 -7.57 15.28 11.19
N THR A 335 -6.50 15.01 11.93
CA THR A 335 -5.35 15.93 12.03
C THR A 335 -4.05 15.34 11.53
N GLY A 336 -3.96 14.02 11.38
CA GLY A 336 -2.71 13.32 11.10
C GLY A 336 -1.73 13.28 12.29
N GLU A 337 -2.12 13.76 13.49
CA GLU A 337 -1.27 13.73 14.69
C GLU A 337 -1.07 12.28 15.15
N PHE A 338 0.16 11.97 15.56
CA PHE A 338 0.53 10.73 16.23
C PHE A 338 1.76 10.91 17.10
N PHE A 339 2.00 9.99 18.01
CA PHE A 339 3.24 9.95 18.80
C PHE A 339 4.13 8.80 18.36
N ILE A 340 5.43 8.99 18.48
CA ILE A 340 6.41 7.92 18.56
C ILE A 340 6.80 7.74 20.02
N VAL A 341 6.77 6.50 20.51
CA VAL A 341 7.29 6.16 21.84
C VAL A 341 8.53 5.30 21.67
N SER A 342 9.68 5.83 22.05
CA SER A 342 10.98 5.16 21.95
C SER A 342 12.02 5.89 22.77
N SER A 343 12.92 5.14 23.42
CA SER A 343 14.10 5.66 24.09
C SER A 343 15.30 5.88 23.16
N SER A 344 15.21 5.44 21.91
CA SER A 344 16.36 5.36 20.99
C SER A 344 15.96 5.61 19.54
N PHE A 345 15.01 6.52 19.32
CA PHE A 345 14.54 6.84 17.98
C PHE A 345 15.62 7.56 17.15
N ALA A 346 15.87 7.08 15.93
CA ALA A 346 16.92 7.62 15.06
C ALA A 346 16.52 8.90 14.29
N GLY A 347 15.29 9.38 14.43
CA GLY A 347 14.84 10.63 13.80
C GLY A 347 14.27 10.44 12.38
N HIS A 348 14.02 9.23 11.93
CA HIS A 348 13.50 8.92 10.59
C HIS A 348 12.59 7.69 10.61
N PRO A 349 11.71 7.48 9.59
CA PRO A 349 10.76 6.38 9.59
C PRO A 349 11.39 4.99 9.51
N PHE A 350 12.65 4.88 9.05
CA PHE A 350 13.35 3.59 8.86
C PHE A 350 14.12 3.17 10.12
N ASP A 351 13.42 3.07 11.25
CA ASP A 351 13.95 2.65 12.54
C ASP A 351 12.95 1.70 13.22
N GLU A 352 13.22 1.33 14.47
CA GLU A 352 12.32 0.51 15.28
C GLU A 352 11.78 1.33 16.45
N TYR A 353 10.45 1.44 16.55
CA TYR A 353 9.72 2.25 17.51
C TYR A 353 8.27 1.82 17.62
N PHE A 354 7.54 2.41 18.57
CA PHE A 354 6.09 2.29 18.67
C PHE A 354 5.41 3.57 18.18
N ILE A 355 4.36 3.43 17.39
CA ILE A 355 3.44 4.52 17.06
C ILE A 355 2.22 4.42 17.95
N VAL A 356 1.74 5.58 18.41
CA VAL A 356 0.49 5.74 19.16
C VAL A 356 -0.40 6.71 18.38
N GLU A 357 -1.59 6.24 18.00
CA GLU A 357 -2.59 6.96 17.23
C GLU A 357 -3.89 7.05 18.02
N TYR A 358 -4.57 8.18 17.97
CA TYR A 358 -5.94 8.30 18.43
C TYR A 358 -6.90 8.15 17.24
N ILE A 359 -7.47 6.99 17.10
CA ILE A 359 -8.34 6.64 15.98
C ILE A 359 -9.79 7.00 16.32
N THR A 360 -10.45 7.67 15.39
CA THR A 360 -11.87 8.05 15.49
C THR A 360 -12.60 7.67 14.20
N PRO A 361 -13.92 7.41 14.24
CA PRO A 361 -14.72 7.15 13.05
C PRO A 361 -15.11 8.46 12.34
N THR A 362 -14.10 9.23 11.96
CA THR A 362 -14.24 10.56 11.34
C THR A 362 -13.35 10.66 10.09
N GLY A 363 -13.45 11.74 9.33
CA GLY A 363 -12.68 11.96 8.14
C GLY A 363 -12.82 10.82 7.12
N LEU A 364 -11.72 10.38 6.54
CA LEU A 364 -11.69 9.26 5.59
C LEU A 364 -12.15 7.92 6.18
N ASN A 365 -12.10 7.80 7.51
CA ASN A 365 -12.56 6.59 8.21
C ASN A 365 -14.08 6.51 8.34
N TYR A 366 -14.79 7.63 8.21
CA TYR A 366 -16.20 7.72 8.59
C TYR A 366 -17.08 6.65 7.94
N GLN A 367 -17.02 6.51 6.63
CA GLN A 367 -17.92 5.59 5.92
C GLN A 367 -17.63 4.13 6.26
N ASP A 368 -16.37 3.70 6.15
CA ASP A 368 -15.97 2.31 6.39
C ASP A 368 -16.04 1.92 7.88
N TYR A 369 -16.05 2.89 8.78
CA TYR A 369 -16.19 2.65 10.22
C TYR A 369 -17.63 2.67 10.68
N THR A 370 -18.55 3.23 9.90
CA THR A 370 -19.98 3.23 10.20
C THR A 370 -20.72 2.06 9.56
N ALA A 371 -20.22 1.53 8.43
CA ALA A 371 -20.80 0.37 7.74
C ALA A 371 -19.71 -0.42 7.01
N PRO A 372 -19.84 -1.75 6.90
CA PRO A 372 -18.94 -2.54 6.06
C PRO A 372 -19.06 -2.09 4.60
N TYR A 373 -17.94 -1.87 3.93
CA TYR A 373 -17.99 -1.81 2.48
C TYR A 373 -18.02 -3.24 1.92
N LYS A 374 -18.61 -3.50 0.74
CA LYS A 374 -18.79 -4.85 0.17
C LYS A 374 -19.53 -5.85 1.08
N GLY A 375 -20.60 -5.50 1.68
CA GLY A 375 -21.53 -6.43 2.35
C GLY A 375 -20.96 -7.45 3.35
N ASN A 376 -19.88 -8.14 3.01
CA ASN A 376 -19.21 -9.16 3.83
C ASN A 376 -17.82 -8.73 4.31
N ASN A 377 -17.37 -7.53 3.96
CA ASN A 377 -16.08 -7.04 4.39
C ASN A 377 -16.10 -6.53 5.82
N LEU A 378 -14.90 -6.40 6.35
CA LEU A 378 -14.66 -5.87 7.66
C LEU A 378 -15.21 -4.45 7.77
N GLN A 379 -15.98 -4.17 8.82
CA GLN A 379 -16.23 -2.80 9.24
C GLN A 379 -15.04 -2.32 10.07
N GLY A 380 -14.58 -1.11 9.83
CA GLY A 380 -13.53 -0.49 10.62
C GLY A 380 -13.95 -0.20 12.07
N TYR A 381 -13.15 0.55 12.80
CA TYR A 381 -13.39 0.84 14.23
C TYR A 381 -14.63 1.72 14.42
N SER A 382 -15.66 1.18 15.06
CA SER A 382 -16.91 1.92 15.33
C SER A 382 -16.85 2.78 16.60
N LYS A 383 -15.75 2.71 17.36
CA LYS A 383 -15.55 3.47 18.60
C LYS A 383 -14.19 4.14 18.59
N PRO A 384 -14.06 5.37 19.12
CA PRO A 384 -12.77 6.00 19.33
C PRO A 384 -11.90 5.19 20.27
N GLY A 385 -10.60 5.11 19.99
CA GLY A 385 -9.64 4.41 20.86
C GLY A 385 -8.20 4.63 20.42
N ILE A 386 -7.27 4.19 21.25
CA ILE A 386 -5.84 4.27 20.98
C ILE A 386 -5.36 3.03 20.24
N ARG A 387 -4.81 3.23 19.04
CA ARG A 387 -4.08 2.20 18.29
C ARG A 387 -2.60 2.32 18.60
N ILE A 388 -1.98 1.19 18.93
CA ILE A 388 -0.53 1.11 19.16
C ILE A 388 0.05 0.13 18.15
N SER A 389 1.07 0.57 17.42
CA SER A 389 1.75 -0.25 16.42
C SER A 389 3.24 -0.34 16.74
N HIS A 390 3.81 -1.53 16.62
CA HIS A 390 5.25 -1.75 16.61
C HIS A 390 5.75 -1.66 15.18
N ILE A 391 6.67 -0.77 14.94
CA ILE A 391 7.32 -0.56 13.66
C ILE A 391 8.75 -1.08 13.75
N ASP A 392 9.16 -1.92 12.79
CA ASP A 392 10.55 -2.28 12.56
C ASP A 392 10.84 -2.21 11.06
N SER A 393 11.28 -1.05 10.61
CA SER A 393 11.54 -0.77 9.20
C SER A 393 13.04 -0.50 8.92
N ARG A 394 13.93 -1.07 9.71
CA ARG A 394 15.39 -0.90 9.63
C ARG A 394 16.04 -1.61 8.44
N GLY A 395 15.28 -1.99 7.42
CA GLY A 395 15.79 -2.60 6.20
C GLY A 395 16.72 -1.72 5.39
N VAL A 396 16.68 -0.41 5.62
CA VAL A 396 17.54 0.55 4.96
C VAL A 396 18.49 1.17 5.97
N ARG A 397 19.78 1.02 5.74
CA ARG A 397 20.82 1.69 6.52
C ARG A 397 21.49 2.75 5.67
N LEU A 398 21.45 3.99 6.14
CA LEU A 398 22.26 5.07 5.57
C LEU A 398 23.69 4.98 6.10
N ILE A 399 24.65 4.98 5.19
CA ILE A 399 26.06 5.08 5.54
C ILE A 399 26.57 6.42 5.02
N SER A 400 27.13 7.24 5.94
CA SER A 400 27.85 8.46 5.56
C SER A 400 29.14 8.09 4.82
N THR A 401 29.36 8.71 3.68
CA THR A 401 30.59 8.58 2.89
C THR A 401 31.27 9.95 2.75
N SER A 402 32.48 9.98 2.24
CA SER A 402 33.21 11.24 1.98
C SER A 402 32.53 12.12 0.90
N THR A 403 31.62 11.55 0.14
CA THR A 403 30.90 12.22 -0.97
C THR A 403 29.39 12.33 -0.73
N GLY A 404 28.90 11.98 0.49
CA GLY A 404 27.49 12.01 0.85
C GLY A 404 27.07 10.75 1.59
N TYR A 405 25.87 10.27 1.32
CA TYR A 405 25.32 9.05 1.92
C TYR A 405 25.14 7.97 0.87
N THR A 406 25.39 6.74 1.23
CA THR A 406 25.03 5.57 0.47
C THR A 406 24.08 4.70 1.30
N TYR A 407 23.32 3.84 0.62
CA TYR A 407 22.47 2.87 1.28
C TYR A 407 23.16 1.52 1.33
N THR A 408 22.97 0.82 2.42
CA THR A 408 23.19 -0.62 2.46
C THR A 408 21.92 -1.27 2.99
N HIS A 409 21.62 -2.46 2.50
CA HIS A 409 20.59 -3.29 3.07
C HIS A 409 21.16 -4.05 4.24
N GLU A 410 20.44 -4.13 5.32
CA GLU A 410 20.66 -5.23 6.23
C GLU A 410 20.29 -6.53 5.50
N THR A 411 20.97 -7.62 5.82
CA THR A 411 20.95 -8.88 5.06
C THR A 411 19.58 -9.51 4.85
N ASN A 412 18.55 -8.99 5.50
CA ASN A 412 17.20 -9.55 5.55
C ASN A 412 16.15 -8.70 4.86
N TYR A 413 16.54 -7.62 4.18
CA TYR A 413 15.62 -6.73 3.50
C TYR A 413 16.01 -6.60 2.04
N SER A 414 15.02 -6.53 1.18
CA SER A 414 15.21 -6.28 -0.24
C SER A 414 14.29 -5.16 -0.71
N PHE A 415 14.70 -4.47 -1.78
CA PHE A 415 13.79 -3.63 -2.55
C PHE A 415 13.17 -4.49 -3.64
N ILE A 416 11.85 -4.50 -3.70
CA ILE A 416 11.11 -5.03 -4.84
C ILE A 416 10.30 -3.88 -5.39
N ASN A 417 10.44 -3.63 -6.68
CA ASN A 417 9.74 -2.55 -7.37
C ASN A 417 9.88 -1.18 -6.68
N GLY A 418 11.07 -0.89 -6.15
CA GLY A 418 11.29 0.32 -5.38
C GLY A 418 10.77 0.31 -3.95
N LEU A 419 10.14 -0.78 -3.51
CA LEU A 419 9.59 -0.93 -2.18
C LEU A 419 10.61 -1.55 -1.23
N ILE A 420 10.58 -1.11 0.02
CA ILE A 420 11.31 -1.79 1.10
C ILE A 420 10.42 -2.92 1.57
N ILE A 421 10.84 -4.14 1.30
CA ILE A 421 10.12 -5.32 1.76
C ILE A 421 11.00 -6.23 2.58
N HIS A 422 10.39 -6.99 3.44
CA HIS A 422 11.05 -8.10 4.09
C HIS A 422 11.40 -9.19 3.08
N ASN A 423 12.63 -9.69 3.12
CA ASN A 423 13.00 -10.89 2.39
C ASN A 423 12.37 -12.09 3.10
N SER A 424 11.32 -12.64 2.52
CA SER A 424 10.54 -13.75 3.08
C SER A 424 11.32 -15.05 3.29
N THR A 425 12.53 -15.17 2.72
CA THR A 425 13.35 -16.39 2.81
C THR A 425 14.37 -16.35 3.94
N THR A 426 14.78 -15.16 4.38
CA THR A 426 15.86 -14.99 5.36
C THR A 426 15.48 -14.17 6.56
N ASP A 427 14.52 -13.26 6.43
CA ASP A 427 13.98 -12.56 7.59
C ASP A 427 12.83 -13.36 8.18
N PRO A 428 12.92 -13.72 9.45
CA PRO A 428 11.82 -14.43 10.05
C PRO A 428 10.59 -13.53 10.00
N ILE A 429 9.64 -13.89 9.18
CA ILE A 429 8.27 -13.64 9.50
C ILE A 429 8.12 -14.41 10.81
N TYR A 430 8.07 -13.69 11.92
CA TYR A 430 7.95 -14.35 13.20
C TYR A 430 6.57 -14.97 13.30
N ARG A 431 6.52 -16.21 13.76
CA ARG A 431 5.25 -16.88 13.98
C ARG A 431 4.81 -16.70 15.42
N LEU A 432 3.63 -16.16 15.62
CA LEU A 432 2.96 -16.06 16.92
C LEU A 432 2.32 -17.43 17.26
N GLY A 433 2.90 -18.16 18.20
CA GLY A 433 2.46 -19.54 18.46
C GLY A 433 2.87 -20.43 17.29
N ASN A 434 1.95 -20.74 16.37
CA ASN A 434 2.30 -21.14 15.03
C ASN A 434 2.01 -20.01 14.02
N GLY A 435 1.76 -18.79 14.50
CA GLY A 435 1.36 -17.66 13.73
C GLY A 435 2.49 -16.81 13.19
N THR A 436 2.28 -16.23 12.03
CA THR A 436 3.28 -15.39 11.36
C THR A 436 3.21 -13.97 11.92
N TYR A 437 4.34 -13.35 12.08
CA TYR A 437 4.50 -11.99 12.57
C TYR A 437 5.30 -11.19 11.53
N CYS A 438 4.72 -10.10 11.07
CA CYS A 438 5.40 -9.19 10.16
C CYS A 438 6.15 -8.13 10.97
N LYS A 439 7.45 -7.95 10.70
CA LYS A 439 8.26 -6.99 11.43
C LYS A 439 7.92 -5.55 11.13
N GLN A 440 7.61 -5.25 9.87
CA GLN A 440 7.58 -3.87 9.40
C GLN A 440 6.53 -3.02 10.12
N ASN A 441 5.35 -3.55 10.29
CA ASN A 441 4.26 -2.86 10.98
C ASN A 441 3.32 -3.89 11.61
N THR A 442 3.21 -3.89 12.93
CA THR A 442 2.38 -4.84 13.66
C THR A 442 1.58 -4.13 14.72
N ILE A 443 0.26 -4.27 14.68
CA ILE A 443 -0.61 -3.71 15.71
C ILE A 443 -0.43 -4.44 17.04
N MET A 444 -0.27 -3.68 18.12
CA MET A 444 -0.24 -4.20 19.49
C MET A 444 -1.67 -4.36 19.98
N GLN A 445 -2.23 -5.53 19.78
CA GLN A 445 -3.62 -5.80 20.05
C GLN A 445 -3.91 -5.82 21.55
N LYS A 446 -4.92 -5.09 21.98
CA LYS A 446 -5.37 -5.11 23.38
C LYS A 446 -5.76 -6.51 23.85
N ASP A 447 -6.54 -7.20 23.06
CA ASP A 447 -6.94 -8.58 23.31
C ASP A 447 -6.53 -9.51 22.19
N PHE A 448 -5.32 -10.05 22.29
CA PHE A 448 -4.82 -11.00 21.30
C PHE A 448 -5.26 -12.44 21.55
N THR A 449 -6.14 -12.71 22.52
CA THR A 449 -6.83 -14.02 22.60
C THR A 449 -7.77 -14.18 21.40
N THR A 450 -8.26 -13.08 20.85
CA THR A 450 -9.03 -13.05 19.60
C THR A 450 -8.15 -13.19 18.36
N PHE A 451 -6.89 -12.77 18.45
CA PHE A 451 -5.87 -12.96 17.42
C PHE A 451 -5.10 -14.27 17.61
N ASN A 452 -5.43 -15.01 18.60
CA ASN A 452 -4.83 -16.30 18.85
C ASN A 452 -4.91 -17.14 17.60
N THR A 453 -3.80 -17.68 17.15
CA THR A 453 -3.64 -18.74 16.13
C THR A 453 -4.67 -18.75 14.98
N SER A 454 -5.82 -18.20 15.22
CA SER A 454 -6.96 -18.07 14.33
C SER A 454 -6.88 -16.88 13.39
N VAL A 455 -6.01 -15.90 13.61
CA VAL A 455 -5.60 -14.93 12.59
C VAL A 455 -5.00 -15.63 11.37
N LEU A 456 -4.54 -16.82 11.60
CA LEU A 456 -4.01 -17.74 10.61
C LEU A 456 -5.02 -18.76 10.14
N SER A 457 -6.21 -18.75 10.69
CA SER A 457 -7.26 -19.70 10.35
C SER A 457 -8.28 -19.05 9.42
N GLU A 458 -9.09 -19.89 8.81
CA GLU A 458 -10.07 -19.61 7.76
C GLU A 458 -11.05 -18.47 8.03
N ASN A 459 -11.02 -17.82 9.18
CA ASN A 459 -12.08 -16.93 9.67
C ASN A 459 -11.57 -15.57 10.17
N TYR A 460 -10.60 -14.95 9.53
CA TYR A 460 -10.26 -13.56 9.86
C TYR A 460 -11.14 -12.57 9.07
N PRO A 461 -11.65 -11.52 9.68
CA PRO A 461 -11.72 -11.24 11.12
C PRO A 461 -12.81 -12.08 11.77
N ILE A 462 -12.39 -12.86 12.75
CA ILE A 462 -13.27 -13.85 13.32
C ILE A 462 -14.19 -13.22 14.34
N GLY A 463 -15.42 -13.02 14.01
CA GLY A 463 -16.55 -12.95 14.95
C GLY A 463 -16.50 -11.92 16.07
N ASN A 464 -15.34 -11.31 16.31
CA ASN A 464 -15.11 -10.29 17.29
C ASN A 464 -14.85 -8.96 16.59
N SER A 465 -15.28 -7.91 17.21
CA SER A 465 -15.15 -6.55 16.69
C SER A 465 -13.68 -6.16 16.57
N VAL A 466 -13.29 -5.55 15.45
CA VAL A 466 -11.98 -4.90 15.31
C VAL A 466 -11.72 -3.87 16.42
N ASN A 467 -12.76 -3.39 17.09
CA ASN A 467 -12.62 -2.52 18.25
C ASN A 467 -11.78 -3.15 19.38
N ASP A 468 -11.66 -4.47 19.43
CA ASP A 468 -10.81 -5.17 20.41
C ASP A 468 -9.31 -5.00 20.12
N LEU A 469 -8.93 -4.42 18.98
CA LEU A 469 -7.56 -4.04 18.67
C LEU A 469 -7.14 -2.73 19.34
N LEU A 470 -8.10 -1.88 19.72
CA LEU A 470 -7.86 -0.58 20.33
C LEU A 470 -7.82 -0.65 21.86
N PHE A 471 -7.03 0.26 22.44
CA PHE A 471 -7.01 0.50 23.87
C PHE A 471 -7.98 1.62 24.22
N TYR A 472 -8.73 1.43 25.29
CA TYR A 472 -9.74 2.36 25.81
C TYR A 472 -9.34 2.94 27.16
N GLU A 473 -10.15 3.86 27.72
CA GLU A 473 -9.92 4.46 29.04
C GLU A 473 -9.68 3.41 30.12
N ASN A 474 -8.68 3.66 30.96
CA ASN A 474 -8.18 2.79 32.02
C ASN A 474 -7.53 1.49 31.52
N GLU A 475 -7.17 1.40 30.25
CA GLU A 475 -6.41 0.29 29.69
C GLU A 475 -4.96 0.69 29.45
N SER A 476 -4.06 -0.29 29.53
CA SER A 476 -2.63 -0.07 29.48
C SER A 476 -1.94 -1.01 28.50
N PHE A 477 -0.92 -0.48 27.82
CA PHE A 477 0.07 -1.26 27.08
C PHE A 477 1.42 -1.18 27.74
N SER A 478 2.06 -2.32 27.99
CA SER A 478 3.43 -2.38 28.50
C SER A 478 4.10 -3.68 28.12
N LEU A 479 5.41 -3.67 27.96
CA LEU A 479 6.23 -4.86 27.81
C LEU A 479 6.97 -5.23 29.10
N LEU A 480 6.73 -4.55 30.21
CA LEU A 480 7.40 -4.78 31.49
C LEU A 480 6.82 -5.99 32.24
N GLY A 481 7.60 -6.54 33.16
CA GLY A 481 7.18 -7.63 34.03
C GLY A 481 6.74 -8.88 33.23
N ASN A 482 5.61 -9.47 33.61
CA ASN A 482 4.99 -10.63 32.95
C ASN A 482 3.88 -10.21 31.97
N SER A 483 4.06 -9.08 31.28
CA SER A 483 3.05 -8.57 30.35
C SER A 483 2.74 -9.60 29.25
N LYS A 484 1.44 -9.80 29.00
CA LYS A 484 0.94 -10.63 27.90
C LYS A 484 1.42 -10.13 26.52
N TYR A 485 1.60 -8.82 26.36
CA TYR A 485 2.01 -8.18 25.10
C TYR A 485 3.41 -8.57 24.64
N ARG A 486 4.26 -9.12 25.53
CA ARG A 486 5.55 -9.71 25.14
C ARG A 486 5.38 -10.81 24.08
N GLN A 487 4.24 -11.49 24.07
CA GLN A 487 3.97 -12.53 23.07
C GLN A 487 3.84 -11.97 21.65
N LEU A 488 3.54 -10.71 21.52
CA LEU A 488 3.47 -10.01 20.23
C LEU A 488 4.86 -9.57 19.74
N MET A 489 5.86 -9.56 20.61
CA MET A 489 7.22 -9.21 20.25
C MET A 489 8.00 -10.43 19.74
N PRO A 490 8.85 -10.27 18.71
CA PRO A 490 9.69 -11.36 18.21
C PRO A 490 10.55 -11.98 19.29
N THR A 491 11.10 -11.17 20.18
CA THR A 491 11.98 -11.58 21.28
C THR A 491 11.24 -12.24 22.43
N LYS A 492 9.90 -12.13 22.49
CA LYS A 492 9.06 -12.56 23.62
C LYS A 492 9.41 -11.88 24.95
N THR A 493 10.08 -10.73 24.89
CA THR A 493 10.51 -9.92 26.02
C THR A 493 10.16 -8.46 25.79
N ASN A 494 10.68 -7.54 26.62
CA ASN A 494 10.66 -6.10 26.35
C ASN A 494 11.82 -5.64 25.46
N LEU A 495 12.67 -6.56 25.00
CA LEU A 495 13.78 -6.24 24.11
C LEU A 495 13.25 -6.07 22.68
N MET A 496 13.50 -4.92 22.09
CA MET A 496 13.25 -4.64 20.70
C MET A 496 14.28 -5.35 19.80
N ASN A 497 13.98 -5.54 18.52
CA ASN A 497 14.86 -6.24 17.59
C ASN A 497 16.22 -5.53 17.41
N LYS A 498 16.27 -4.20 17.57
CA LYS A 498 17.52 -3.41 17.56
C LYS A 498 18.36 -3.53 18.83
N GLY A 499 17.97 -4.38 19.78
CA GLY A 499 18.75 -4.63 21.00
C GLY A 499 18.54 -3.59 22.11
N VAL A 500 17.51 -2.77 22.03
CA VAL A 500 17.16 -1.77 23.04
C VAL A 500 15.90 -2.21 23.77
N GLU A 501 15.87 -2.07 25.10
CA GLU A 501 14.68 -2.38 25.88
C GLU A 501 13.62 -1.28 25.74
N PHE A 502 12.36 -1.70 25.59
CA PHE A 502 11.20 -0.84 25.71
C PHE A 502 10.72 -0.85 27.16
N ASN A 503 11.05 0.20 27.88
CA ASN A 503 10.83 0.34 29.33
C ASN A 503 9.70 1.34 29.65
N PHE A 504 8.66 1.40 28.82
CA PHE A 504 7.53 2.27 29.03
C PHE A 504 6.25 1.48 29.27
N THR A 505 5.38 2.07 30.07
CA THR A 505 3.96 1.75 30.15
C THR A 505 3.18 2.92 29.53
N ILE A 506 2.22 2.63 28.69
CA ILE A 506 1.34 3.62 28.06
C ILE A 506 -0.07 3.35 28.57
N ASP A 507 -0.60 4.27 29.38
CA ASP A 507 -1.95 4.22 29.92
C ASP A 507 -2.87 5.14 29.13
N VAL A 508 -4.06 4.69 28.82
CA VAL A 508 -5.13 5.53 28.25
C VAL A 508 -5.91 6.15 29.41
N VAL A 509 -5.69 7.43 29.66
CA VAL A 509 -6.28 8.16 30.78
C VAL A 509 -7.71 8.59 30.44
N SER A 510 -7.91 9.18 29.25
CA SER A 510 -9.24 9.58 28.79
C SER A 510 -9.31 9.69 27.28
N LEU A 511 -10.51 9.52 26.74
CA LEU A 511 -10.87 9.67 25.32
C LEU A 511 -11.97 10.71 25.19
N GLY A 512 -11.76 11.74 24.38
CA GLY A 512 -12.69 12.84 24.16
C GLY A 512 -12.37 13.59 22.86
N GLU A 513 -12.43 14.92 22.87
CA GLU A 513 -11.95 15.74 21.74
C GLU A 513 -10.45 15.52 21.51
N GLU A 514 -9.72 15.30 22.58
CA GLU A 514 -8.34 14.83 22.58
C GLU A 514 -8.24 13.58 23.47
N ALA A 515 -7.43 12.63 23.08
CA ALA A 515 -7.04 11.56 23.96
C ALA A 515 -5.94 12.05 24.90
N ILE A 516 -5.99 11.62 26.17
CA ILE A 516 -4.90 11.82 27.14
C ILE A 516 -4.29 10.45 27.40
N ILE A 517 -2.99 10.35 27.18
CA ILE A 517 -2.19 9.19 27.54
C ILE A 517 -1.14 9.55 28.59
N SER A 518 -0.90 8.64 29.52
CA SER A 518 0.21 8.75 30.48
C SER A 518 1.28 7.74 30.08
N VAL A 519 2.53 8.19 30.06
CA VAL A 519 3.70 7.33 29.79
C VAL A 519 4.58 7.34 31.03
N HIS A 520 4.95 6.18 31.54
CA HIS A 520 5.79 6.06 32.72
C HIS A 520 6.65 4.79 32.71
#